data_c13e7fd3e798c41982fa721f2f442808
#
_entry.id   c13e7fd3e798c41982fa721f2f442808
#
_cell.length_a   1.000
_cell.length_b   1.000
_cell.length_c   1.000
_cell.angle_alpha   90.00
_cell.angle_beta   90.00
_cell.angle_gamma   90.00
#
_symmetry.space_group_name_H-M   'P 1'
#
loop_
_entity.id
_entity.type
_entity.pdbx_description
1 polymer ?
#
loop_
_entity_poly.entity_id
_entity_poly.type
_entity_poly.pdbx_seq_one_letter_code
_entity_poly.pdbx_strand_id
1 'polypeptide(L)'
;MENYEEQPVLTRQTNWDVLFFYQKSDVIYQLSFAFCNRFIHLYKDRTRDQMIQAARSCKQNIVEGLADGVTSTEMQLKLLNVARASLKDLREDFEDYLKSRHKQIYTASHSQYEAMLKYCRYHNKLQDYAPYFDQWTDEQMCNYALTLCHMTDKMMMSFLKKLEQEFITQ
;
A
#
# COMPACT_ATOMS: atom_id res chain seq x y z
N MET A 1 28.10 -5.07 -12.83
CA MET A 1 26.91 -4.42 -13.41
C MET A 1 25.98 -4.11 -12.26
N GLU A 2 26.04 -2.88 -11.79
CA GLU A 2 25.07 -2.41 -10.81
C GLU A 2 23.74 -2.25 -11.53
N ASN A 3 22.75 -3.01 -11.13
CA ASN A 3 21.38 -2.77 -11.52
C ASN A 3 20.96 -1.41 -10.94
N TYR A 4 21.03 -0.40 -11.78
CA TYR A 4 20.29 0.82 -11.51
C TYR A 4 18.82 0.47 -11.61
N GLU A 5 18.22 0.09 -10.47
CA GLU A 5 16.77 0.20 -10.35
C GLU A 5 16.44 1.66 -10.66
N GLU A 6 15.69 1.88 -11.73
CA GLU A 6 15.14 3.19 -12.03
C GLU A 6 14.35 3.63 -10.80
N GLN A 7 14.99 4.45 -9.97
CA GLN A 7 14.28 5.10 -8.89
C GLN A 7 13.23 6.00 -9.53
N PRO A 8 11.97 5.89 -9.12
CA PRO A 8 10.97 6.83 -9.59
C PRO A 8 11.50 8.23 -9.35
N VAL A 9 11.29 9.09 -10.33
CA VAL A 9 11.76 10.48 -10.30
C VAL A 9 10.96 11.18 -9.19
N LEU A 10 11.43 11.02 -7.96
CA LEU A 10 10.91 11.73 -6.81
C LEU A 10 11.42 13.16 -6.86
N THR A 11 10.57 14.10 -6.54
CA THR A 11 10.94 15.51 -6.47
C THR A 11 12.11 15.73 -5.50
N ARG A 12 12.92 16.74 -5.73
CA ARG A 12 14.16 17.02 -4.96
C ARG A 12 13.99 17.18 -3.45
N GLN A 13 12.77 17.26 -2.95
CA GLN A 13 12.44 17.29 -1.53
C GLN A 13 12.02 15.91 -1.01
N THR A 14 12.83 14.90 -1.30
CA THR A 14 12.53 13.53 -0.86
C THR A 14 12.59 13.46 0.66
N ASN A 15 11.43 13.47 1.28
CA ASN A 15 11.26 13.03 2.63
C ASN A 15 11.36 11.50 2.65
N TRP A 16 12.06 10.93 3.63
CA TRP A 16 12.13 9.48 3.79
C TRP A 16 10.75 8.83 3.90
N ASP A 17 9.78 9.52 4.50
CA ASP A 17 8.41 9.04 4.62
C ASP A 17 7.76 8.86 3.24
N VAL A 18 8.01 9.78 2.31
CA VAL A 18 7.52 9.70 0.92
C VAL A 18 8.07 8.46 0.21
N LEU A 19 9.37 8.23 0.33
CA LEU A 19 10.00 7.02 -0.23
C LEU A 19 9.38 5.76 0.39
N PHE A 20 9.19 5.73 1.69
CA PHE A 20 8.67 4.55 2.39
C PHE A 20 7.21 4.25 2.05
N PHE A 21 6.34 5.25 1.97
CA PHE A 21 4.96 4.94 1.57
C PHE A 21 4.86 4.54 0.10
N TYR A 22 5.72 5.08 -0.77
CA TYR A 22 5.82 4.61 -2.15
C TYR A 22 6.26 3.14 -2.20
N GLN A 23 7.33 2.79 -1.49
CA GLN A 23 7.84 1.42 -1.44
C GLN A 23 6.79 0.46 -0.87
N LYS A 24 6.10 0.85 0.21
CA LYS A 24 5.01 0.05 0.76
C LYS A 24 3.85 -0.13 -0.24
N SER A 25 3.53 0.89 -1.03
CA SER A 25 2.49 0.77 -2.05
C SER A 25 2.84 -0.25 -3.13
N ASP A 26 4.11 -0.36 -3.49
CA ASP A 26 4.60 -1.38 -4.39
C ASP A 26 4.49 -2.78 -3.78
N VAL A 27 4.87 -2.93 -2.52
CA VAL A 27 4.68 -4.20 -1.79
C VAL A 27 3.21 -4.58 -1.76
N ILE A 28 2.32 -3.66 -1.43
CA ILE A 28 0.87 -3.89 -1.39
C ILE A 28 0.35 -4.35 -2.76
N TYR A 29 0.81 -3.73 -3.84
CA TYR A 29 0.42 -4.12 -5.19
C TYR A 29 0.84 -5.57 -5.50
N GLN A 30 2.10 -5.91 -5.27
CA GLN A 30 2.62 -7.24 -5.53
C GLN A 30 2.01 -8.31 -4.61
N LEU A 31 1.80 -7.97 -3.34
CA LEU A 31 1.11 -8.84 -2.39
C LEU A 31 -0.33 -9.10 -2.81
N SER A 32 -1.06 -8.08 -3.22
CA SER A 32 -2.45 -8.21 -3.67
C SER A 32 -2.56 -9.09 -4.90
N PHE A 33 -1.62 -8.95 -5.84
CA PHE A 33 -1.55 -9.79 -7.02
C PHE A 33 -1.29 -11.27 -6.65
N ALA A 34 -0.31 -11.52 -5.80
CA ALA A 34 0.02 -12.86 -5.31
C ALA A 34 -1.14 -13.48 -4.52
N PHE A 35 -1.78 -12.69 -3.66
CA PHE A 35 -2.94 -13.12 -2.90
C PHE A 35 -4.10 -13.55 -3.80
N CYS A 36 -4.43 -12.73 -4.78
CA CYS A 36 -5.50 -13.03 -5.72
C CYS A 36 -5.19 -14.29 -6.53
N ASN A 37 -3.94 -14.47 -6.97
CA ASN A 37 -3.55 -15.68 -7.69
C ASN A 37 -3.66 -16.96 -6.86
N ARG A 38 -3.43 -16.87 -5.56
CA ARG A 38 -3.48 -18.04 -4.67
C ARG A 38 -4.87 -18.36 -4.17
N PHE A 39 -5.69 -17.36 -3.89
CA PHE A 39 -6.88 -17.53 -3.05
C PHE A 39 -8.19 -17.07 -3.69
N ILE A 40 -8.15 -16.27 -4.74
CA ILE A 40 -9.35 -15.77 -5.40
C ILE A 40 -9.56 -16.47 -6.75
N HIS A 41 -10.74 -17.03 -6.96
CA HIS A 41 -11.03 -17.78 -8.18
C HIS A 41 -11.08 -16.87 -9.42
N LEU A 42 -10.25 -17.19 -10.43
CA LEU A 42 -10.05 -16.36 -11.62
C LEU A 42 -11.34 -16.05 -12.40
N TYR A 43 -12.24 -17.02 -12.53
CA TYR A 43 -13.39 -16.93 -13.44
C TYR A 43 -14.73 -16.64 -12.75
N LYS A 44 -14.81 -16.77 -11.43
CA LYS A 44 -16.06 -16.71 -10.68
C LYS A 44 -16.17 -15.51 -9.74
N ASP A 45 -15.06 -14.83 -9.49
CA ASP A 45 -15.03 -13.79 -8.50
C ASP A 45 -14.43 -12.50 -9.07
N ARG A 46 -15.30 -11.49 -9.23
CA ARG A 46 -14.90 -10.15 -9.68
C ARG A 46 -14.04 -9.41 -8.67
N THR A 47 -14.03 -9.84 -7.42
CA THR A 47 -13.21 -9.25 -6.36
C THR A 47 -11.74 -9.25 -6.72
N ARG A 48 -11.27 -10.28 -7.44
CA ARG A 48 -9.90 -10.34 -7.94
C ARG A 48 -9.52 -9.10 -8.74
N ASP A 49 -10.28 -8.77 -9.77
CA ASP A 49 -9.99 -7.62 -10.65
C ASP A 49 -10.11 -6.30 -9.89
N GLN A 50 -11.10 -6.18 -9.00
CA GLN A 50 -11.29 -5.00 -8.16
C GLN A 50 -10.12 -4.78 -7.21
N MET A 51 -9.63 -5.83 -6.56
CA MET A 51 -8.49 -5.74 -5.64
C MET A 51 -7.20 -5.35 -6.38
N ILE A 52 -6.89 -6.00 -7.48
CA ILE A 52 -5.71 -5.71 -8.28
C ILE A 52 -5.78 -4.28 -8.81
N GLN A 53 -6.94 -3.86 -9.31
CA GLN A 53 -7.14 -2.51 -9.83
C GLN A 53 -7.00 -1.45 -8.73
N ALA A 54 -7.55 -1.68 -7.54
CA ALA A 54 -7.41 -0.76 -6.41
C ALA A 54 -5.94 -0.62 -5.98
N ALA A 55 -5.22 -1.72 -5.86
CA ALA A 55 -3.81 -1.72 -5.51
C ALA A 55 -2.95 -0.99 -6.56
N ARG A 56 -3.23 -1.23 -7.83
CA ARG A 56 -2.55 -0.56 -8.95
C ARG A 56 -2.85 0.93 -8.96
N SER A 57 -4.10 1.32 -8.79
CA SER A 57 -4.53 2.72 -8.75
C SER A 57 -3.84 3.49 -7.62
N CYS A 58 -3.75 2.89 -6.44
CA CYS A 58 -3.02 3.49 -5.32
C CYS A 58 -1.57 3.78 -5.71
N LYS A 59 -0.84 2.78 -6.16
CA LYS A 59 0.57 2.92 -6.55
C LYS A 59 0.77 3.96 -7.66
N GLN A 60 -0.02 3.90 -8.72
CA GLN A 60 0.11 4.82 -9.86
C GLN A 60 -0.18 6.27 -9.48
N ASN A 61 -1.20 6.51 -8.67
CA ASN A 61 -1.52 7.87 -8.23
C ASN A 61 -0.46 8.43 -7.28
N ILE A 62 0.21 7.60 -6.49
CA ILE A 62 1.38 8.01 -5.72
C ILE A 62 2.51 8.43 -6.66
N VAL A 63 2.85 7.62 -7.65
CA VAL A 63 3.90 7.91 -8.63
C VAL A 63 3.61 9.23 -9.36
N GLU A 64 2.40 9.39 -9.87
CA GLU A 64 1.99 10.59 -10.58
C GLU A 64 1.96 11.83 -9.68
N GLY A 65 1.49 11.68 -8.45
CA GLY A 65 1.42 12.77 -7.47
C GLY A 65 2.78 13.24 -6.98
N LEU A 66 3.81 12.39 -7.07
CA LEU A 66 5.18 12.70 -6.66
C LEU A 66 6.12 12.97 -7.83
N ALA A 67 5.64 12.86 -9.07
CA ALA A 67 6.47 13.04 -10.26
C ALA A 67 6.93 14.49 -10.42
N ASP A 68 8.13 14.68 -10.99
CA ASP A 68 8.69 16.02 -11.24
C ASP A 68 7.88 16.88 -12.20
N GLY A 69 7.00 16.27 -13.02
CA GLY A 69 6.11 16.99 -13.92
C GLY A 69 4.81 17.49 -13.32
N VAL A 70 4.59 17.29 -12.02
CA VAL A 70 3.40 17.82 -11.35
C VAL A 70 3.50 19.32 -11.21
N THR A 71 2.59 20.03 -11.88
CA THR A 71 2.66 21.48 -12.05
C THR A 71 2.11 22.28 -10.89
N SER A 72 1.35 21.66 -9.97
CA SER A 72 0.76 22.36 -8.84
C SER A 72 0.59 21.48 -7.62
N THR A 73 0.65 22.11 -6.45
CA THR A 73 0.33 21.48 -5.17
C THR A 73 -1.10 20.96 -5.13
N GLU A 74 -2.02 21.69 -5.74
CA GLU A 74 -3.44 21.27 -5.84
C GLU A 74 -3.58 19.94 -6.58
N MET A 75 -2.90 19.77 -7.71
CA MET A 75 -2.90 18.52 -8.46
C MET A 75 -2.26 17.39 -7.67
N GLN A 76 -1.16 17.67 -6.97
CA GLN A 76 -0.48 16.71 -6.09
C GLN A 76 -1.42 16.23 -4.98
N LEU A 77 -2.11 17.14 -4.30
CA LEU A 77 -3.11 16.82 -3.28
C LEU A 77 -4.21 15.94 -3.85
N LYS A 78 -4.73 16.26 -5.02
CA LYS A 78 -5.78 15.50 -5.69
C LYS A 78 -5.36 14.07 -5.99
N LEU A 79 -4.18 13.89 -6.60
CA LEU A 79 -3.67 12.56 -6.99
C LEU A 79 -3.40 11.69 -5.75
N LEU A 80 -2.81 12.25 -4.71
CA LEU A 80 -2.54 11.51 -3.48
C LEU A 80 -3.83 11.17 -2.71
N ASN A 81 -4.84 12.02 -2.76
CA ASN A 81 -6.15 11.68 -2.18
C ASN A 81 -6.87 10.58 -2.95
N VAL A 82 -6.73 10.53 -4.28
CA VAL A 82 -7.22 9.38 -5.08
C VAL A 82 -6.49 8.10 -4.70
N ALA A 83 -5.18 8.16 -4.50
CA ALA A 83 -4.39 7.02 -4.03
C ALA A 83 -4.91 6.49 -2.68
N ARG A 84 -5.21 7.38 -1.73
CA ARG A 84 -5.76 7.01 -0.42
C ARG A 84 -7.14 6.37 -0.53
N ALA A 85 -8.00 6.90 -1.40
CA ALA A 85 -9.32 6.32 -1.64
C ALA A 85 -9.23 4.90 -2.20
N SER A 86 -8.35 4.68 -3.16
CA SER A 86 -8.08 3.34 -3.72
C SER A 86 -7.54 2.38 -2.66
N LEU A 87 -6.66 2.86 -1.80
CA LEU A 87 -6.10 2.08 -0.70
C LEU A 87 -7.17 1.67 0.32
N LYS A 88 -8.11 2.54 0.60
CA LYS A 88 -9.26 2.26 1.46
C LYS A 88 -10.14 1.15 0.88
N ASP A 89 -10.44 1.22 -0.41
CA ASP A 89 -11.22 0.20 -1.11
C ASP A 89 -10.54 -1.18 -1.02
N LEU A 90 -9.24 -1.22 -1.25
CA LEU A 90 -8.44 -2.44 -1.14
C LEU A 90 -8.45 -3.00 0.27
N ARG A 91 -8.30 -2.15 1.28
CA ARG A 91 -8.35 -2.54 2.68
C ARG A 91 -9.69 -3.17 3.05
N GLU A 92 -10.78 -2.58 2.59
CA GLU A 92 -12.13 -3.13 2.79
C GLU A 92 -12.26 -4.52 2.14
N ASP A 93 -11.70 -4.74 0.97
CA ASP A 93 -11.72 -6.04 0.30
C ASP A 93 -10.97 -7.11 1.10
N PHE A 94 -9.82 -6.80 1.66
CA PHE A 94 -9.10 -7.73 2.54
C PHE A 94 -9.85 -8.02 3.83
N GLU A 95 -10.45 -7.00 4.44
CA GLU A 95 -11.29 -7.18 5.64
C GLU A 95 -12.50 -8.07 5.34
N ASP A 96 -13.18 -7.84 4.25
CA ASP A 96 -14.35 -8.60 3.82
C ASP A 96 -13.99 -10.07 3.55
N TYR A 97 -12.82 -10.31 2.94
CA TYR A 97 -12.32 -11.67 2.76
C TYR A 97 -12.20 -12.40 4.08
N LEU A 98 -11.57 -11.79 5.08
CA LEU A 98 -11.40 -12.38 6.41
C LEU A 98 -12.74 -12.60 7.11
N LYS A 99 -13.60 -11.59 7.12
CA LYS A 99 -14.90 -11.64 7.79
C LYS A 99 -15.81 -12.70 7.18
N SER A 100 -15.91 -12.78 5.86
CA SER A 100 -16.78 -13.73 5.17
C SER A 100 -16.35 -15.19 5.36
N ARG A 101 -15.10 -15.43 5.69
CA ARG A 101 -14.53 -16.76 5.92
C ARG A 101 -14.29 -17.07 7.39
N HIS A 102 -14.79 -16.22 8.28
CA HIS A 102 -14.64 -16.36 9.74
C HIS A 102 -13.17 -16.46 10.19
N LYS A 103 -12.30 -15.76 9.50
CA LYS A 103 -10.87 -15.65 9.83
C LYS A 103 -10.61 -14.39 10.64
N GLN A 104 -9.52 -14.39 11.40
CA GLN A 104 -9.22 -13.31 12.33
C GLN A 104 -8.57 -12.13 11.67
N ILE A 105 -8.99 -10.92 12.06
CA ILE A 105 -8.23 -9.70 11.91
C ILE A 105 -7.37 -9.57 13.18
N TYR A 106 -6.04 -9.56 13.01
CA TYR A 106 -5.13 -9.55 14.15
C TYR A 106 -5.21 -8.23 14.92
N THR A 107 -5.32 -8.36 16.22
CA THR A 107 -5.31 -7.26 17.18
C THR A 107 -4.23 -7.52 18.22
N ALA A 108 -4.04 -6.60 19.17
CA ALA A 108 -3.03 -6.72 20.23
C ALA A 108 -3.13 -8.03 21.04
N SER A 109 -4.28 -8.70 21.04
CA SER A 109 -4.48 -9.98 21.71
C SER A 109 -3.98 -11.18 20.90
N HIS A 110 -3.69 -11.01 19.61
CA HIS A 110 -3.19 -12.10 18.77
C HIS A 110 -1.69 -12.27 18.94
N SER A 111 -1.22 -13.52 19.03
CA SER A 111 0.19 -13.84 19.29
C SER A 111 1.17 -13.32 18.22
N GLN A 112 0.71 -13.17 16.98
CA GLN A 112 1.55 -12.70 15.85
C GLN A 112 1.50 -11.18 15.63
N TYR A 113 0.63 -10.47 16.33
CA TYR A 113 0.35 -9.05 16.05
C TYR A 113 1.59 -8.16 16.21
N GLU A 114 2.30 -8.26 17.33
CA GLU A 114 3.46 -7.40 17.62
C GLU A 114 4.61 -7.65 16.63
N ALA A 115 4.89 -8.90 16.33
CA ALA A 115 5.94 -9.27 15.36
C ALA A 115 5.60 -8.74 13.96
N MET A 116 4.33 -8.84 13.54
CA MET A 116 3.83 -8.33 12.27
C MET A 116 3.96 -6.80 12.19
N LEU A 117 3.53 -6.08 13.22
CA LEU A 117 3.66 -4.62 13.27
C LEU A 117 5.12 -4.18 13.17
N LYS A 118 5.98 -4.81 13.94
CA LYS A 118 7.42 -4.51 13.95
C LYS A 118 8.04 -4.76 12.58
N TYR A 119 7.73 -5.90 11.97
CA TYR A 119 8.24 -6.24 10.65
C TYR A 119 7.81 -5.19 9.60
N CYS A 120 6.53 -4.89 9.52
CA CYS A 120 6.00 -3.92 8.56
C CYS A 120 6.52 -2.49 8.80
N ARG A 121 6.81 -2.14 10.04
CA ARG A 121 7.38 -0.82 10.38
C ARG A 121 8.79 -0.66 9.85
N TYR A 122 9.63 -1.69 9.97
CA TYR A 122 11.06 -1.60 9.66
C TYR A 122 11.45 -2.14 8.28
N HIS A 123 10.51 -2.72 7.54
CA HIS A 123 10.76 -3.27 6.21
C HIS A 123 9.85 -2.62 5.18
N ASN A 124 10.45 -2.05 4.12
CA ASN A 124 9.71 -1.27 3.12
C ASN A 124 9.86 -1.80 1.70
N LYS A 125 10.81 -2.69 1.45
CA LYS A 125 11.14 -3.15 0.10
C LYS A 125 10.42 -4.44 -0.24
N LEU A 126 10.09 -4.61 -1.52
CA LEU A 126 9.46 -5.84 -2.01
C LEU A 126 10.25 -7.09 -1.65
N GLN A 127 11.56 -7.04 -1.74
CA GLN A 127 12.44 -8.17 -1.39
C GLN A 127 12.31 -8.65 0.06
N ASP A 128 11.83 -7.78 0.95
CA ASP A 128 11.60 -8.12 2.35
C ASP A 128 10.32 -8.95 2.56
N TYR A 129 9.41 -8.95 1.59
CA TYR A 129 8.10 -9.60 1.68
C TYR A 129 7.90 -10.72 0.67
N ALA A 130 8.39 -10.57 -0.54
CA ALA A 130 8.14 -11.50 -1.65
C ALA A 130 8.46 -12.96 -1.31
N PRO A 131 9.54 -13.30 -0.56
CA PRO A 131 9.81 -14.68 -0.18
C PRO A 131 8.73 -15.35 0.68
N TYR A 132 7.90 -14.56 1.35
CA TYR A 132 6.82 -15.06 2.20
C TYR A 132 5.49 -15.24 1.46
N PHE A 133 5.34 -14.69 0.27
CA PHE A 133 4.06 -14.71 -0.46
C PHE A 133 3.53 -16.12 -0.74
N ASP A 134 4.40 -17.07 -0.96
CA ASP A 134 4.04 -18.48 -1.18
C ASP A 134 3.91 -19.29 0.12
N GLN A 135 4.37 -18.73 1.24
CA GLN A 135 4.43 -19.43 2.53
C GLN A 135 3.29 -19.03 3.47
N TRP A 136 2.86 -17.77 3.41
CA TRP A 136 1.78 -17.28 4.26
C TRP A 136 0.46 -17.99 3.97
N THR A 137 -0.31 -18.24 5.02
CA THR A 137 -1.73 -18.58 4.88
C THR A 137 -2.50 -17.38 4.34
N ASP A 138 -3.70 -17.60 3.86
CA ASP A 138 -4.59 -16.51 3.42
C ASP A 138 -4.85 -15.50 4.56
N GLU A 139 -5.07 -16.00 5.78
CA GLU A 139 -5.27 -15.16 6.97
C GLU A 139 -4.04 -14.29 7.27
N GLN A 140 -2.84 -14.89 7.27
CA GLN A 140 -1.59 -14.14 7.48
C GLN A 140 -1.40 -13.10 6.39
N MET A 141 -1.58 -13.48 5.15
CA MET A 141 -1.37 -12.60 4.01
C MET A 141 -2.32 -11.39 4.05
N CYS A 142 -3.60 -11.60 4.35
CA CYS A 142 -4.55 -10.52 4.55
C CYS A 142 -4.16 -9.58 5.70
N ASN A 143 -3.69 -10.13 6.81
CA ASN A 143 -3.30 -9.32 7.97
C ASN A 143 -2.05 -8.48 7.71
N TYR A 144 -1.05 -9.02 7.01
CA TYR A 144 0.11 -8.23 6.56
C TYR A 144 -0.33 -7.14 5.57
N ALA A 145 -1.22 -7.46 4.64
CA ALA A 145 -1.76 -6.48 3.71
C ALA A 145 -2.49 -5.33 4.43
N LEU A 146 -3.36 -5.66 5.39
CA LEU A 146 -4.07 -4.66 6.20
C LEU A 146 -3.11 -3.77 6.98
N THR A 147 -2.11 -4.35 7.60
CA THR A 147 -1.09 -3.60 8.36
C THR A 147 -0.32 -2.64 7.46
N LEU A 148 0.11 -3.10 6.29
CA LEU A 148 0.78 -2.25 5.30
C LEU A 148 -0.14 -1.13 4.78
N CYS A 149 -1.41 -1.43 4.53
CA CYS A 149 -2.39 -0.43 4.11
C CYS A 149 -2.59 0.67 5.17
N HIS A 150 -2.72 0.29 6.43
CA HIS A 150 -2.86 1.25 7.53
C HIS A 150 -1.62 2.14 7.69
N MET A 151 -0.43 1.56 7.63
CA MET A 151 0.82 2.32 7.74
C MET A 151 1.00 3.27 6.57
N THR A 152 0.74 2.81 5.36
CA THR A 152 0.84 3.61 4.14
C THR A 152 -0.13 4.78 4.17
N ASP A 153 -1.39 4.54 4.53
CA ASP A 153 -2.39 5.60 4.65
C ASP A 153 -2.01 6.66 5.69
N LYS A 154 -1.51 6.22 6.84
CA LYS A 154 -1.06 7.12 7.91
C LYS A 154 0.10 8.00 7.47
N MET A 155 1.07 7.43 6.77
CA MET A 155 2.21 8.18 6.21
C MET A 155 1.76 9.19 5.16
N MET A 156 0.88 8.79 4.25
CA MET A 156 0.30 9.67 3.22
C MET A 156 -0.48 10.81 3.85
N MET A 157 -1.27 10.51 4.86
CA MET A 157 -2.08 11.51 5.58
C MET A 157 -1.20 12.56 6.24
N SER A 158 -0.09 12.15 6.86
CA SER A 158 0.89 13.06 7.45
C SER A 158 1.53 13.96 6.39
N PHE A 159 1.92 13.39 5.26
CA PHE A 159 2.48 14.14 4.14
C PHE A 159 1.47 15.13 3.54
N LEU A 160 0.22 14.71 3.35
CA LEU A 160 -0.84 15.57 2.83
C LEU A 160 -1.15 16.75 3.73
N LYS A 161 -1.11 16.57 5.04
CA LYS A 161 -1.28 17.69 6.00
C LYS A 161 -0.20 18.75 5.83
N LYS A 162 1.04 18.35 5.61
CA LYS A 162 2.15 19.28 5.33
C LYS A 162 1.94 20.02 4.01
N LEU A 163 1.53 19.32 2.96
CA LEU A 163 1.22 19.93 1.67
C LEU A 163 0.06 20.92 1.75
N GLU A 164 -0.99 20.60 2.46
CA GLU A 164 -2.14 21.49 2.67
C GLU A 164 -1.72 22.78 3.38
N GLN A 165 -0.88 22.69 4.40
CA GLN A 165 -0.33 23.85 5.09
C GLN A 165 0.51 24.72 4.16
N GLU A 166 1.37 24.14 3.34
CA GLU A 166 2.13 24.86 2.31
C GLU A 166 1.22 25.55 1.30
N PHE A 167 0.16 24.89 0.86
CA PHE A 167 -0.83 25.44 -0.07
C PHE A 167 -1.57 26.63 0.49
N ILE A 168 -1.98 26.57 1.76
CA ILE A 168 -2.69 27.67 2.44
C ILE A 168 -1.78 28.88 2.66
N THR A 169 -0.49 28.67 2.91
CA THR A 169 0.48 29.74 3.17
C THR A 169 1.05 30.40 1.92
N GLN A 170 0.77 29.86 0.75
CA GLN A 170 1.08 30.49 -0.54
C GLN A 170 0.07 31.62 -0.87
#